data_b1d1883bfd5976108cde33936369419e
#
_entry.id   b1d1883bfd5976108cde33936369419e
#
_cell.length_a   1.000
_cell.length_b   1.000
_cell.length_c   1.000
_cell.angle_alpha   90.00
_cell.angle_beta   90.00
_cell.angle_gamma   90.00
#
_symmetry.space_group_name_H-M   'P 1'
#
loop_
_entity.id
_entity.type
_entity.pdbx_description
1 polymer ?
#
loop_
_entity_poly.entity_id
_entity_poly.type
_entity_poly.pdbx_seq_one_letter_code
_entity_poly.pdbx_strand_id
1 'polypeptide(L)'
;LVEFLVRSGTINLTIVDFDRVDVTNINRQLVAFQSNVGKVKVDEMEKKLKDINSNIKLKKYMAKLTSDNIDEFNLSSYDIIVDCIDDLNAKKALISKANELDKYILCACGAGNRYAEIPHFEIADIHKTSYDPIAKILRKYCTENRIKHLEVCYTKQKATKFDCKIVASVVYYPVNMATVMCARIINKILKNN
;
A
#
# COMPACT_ATOMS: atom_id res chain seq x y z
N LEU A 1 -3.23 -0.07 6.83
CA LEU A 1 -4.27 -0.57 5.93
C LEU A 1 -4.72 -1.97 6.33
N VAL A 2 -3.82 -2.95 6.42
CA VAL A 2 -4.13 -4.37 6.71
C VAL A 2 -5.02 -4.52 7.96
N GLU A 3 -4.67 -3.86 9.06
CA GLU A 3 -5.48 -3.84 10.29
C GLU A 3 -6.90 -3.32 10.05
N PHE A 4 -7.06 -2.25 9.26
CA PHE A 4 -8.37 -1.68 8.96
C PHE A 4 -9.25 -2.64 8.14
N LEU A 5 -8.64 -3.35 7.19
CA LEU A 5 -9.34 -4.38 6.41
C LEU A 5 -9.85 -5.50 7.31
N VAL A 6 -9.02 -6.02 8.21
CA VAL A 6 -9.43 -7.09 9.12
C VAL A 6 -10.51 -6.63 10.10
N ARG A 7 -10.41 -5.42 10.66
CA ARG A 7 -11.46 -4.82 11.48
C ARG A 7 -12.76 -4.57 10.72
N SER A 8 -12.68 -4.44 9.38
CA SER A 8 -13.85 -4.28 8.49
C SER A 8 -14.38 -5.62 7.96
N GLY A 9 -13.94 -6.76 8.51
CA GLY A 9 -14.48 -8.09 8.19
C GLY A 9 -13.74 -8.87 7.13
N THR A 10 -12.59 -8.37 6.60
CA THR A 10 -11.77 -9.16 5.69
C THR A 10 -11.11 -10.31 6.43
N ILE A 11 -11.33 -11.54 5.97
CA ILE A 11 -10.82 -12.76 6.60
C ILE A 11 -9.77 -13.51 5.76
N ASN A 12 -9.80 -13.37 4.43
CA ASN A 12 -8.81 -13.99 3.54
C ASN A 12 -7.81 -12.93 3.11
N LEU A 13 -6.57 -13.05 3.55
CA LEU A 13 -5.55 -12.02 3.32
C LEU A 13 -4.17 -12.63 3.10
N THR A 14 -3.44 -12.05 2.15
CA THR A 14 -2.02 -12.32 1.98
C THR A 14 -1.25 -11.03 2.17
N ILE A 15 -0.19 -11.07 2.95
CA ILE A 15 0.72 -9.94 3.18
C ILE A 15 2.14 -10.30 2.75
N VAL A 16 2.80 -9.33 2.11
CA VAL A 16 4.18 -9.46 1.63
C VAL A 16 4.97 -8.26 2.12
N ASP A 17 6.01 -8.48 2.91
CA ASP A 17 6.94 -7.45 3.37
C ASP A 17 8.25 -8.14 3.78
N PHE A 18 9.39 -7.61 3.33
CA PHE A 18 10.71 -8.18 3.64
C PHE A 18 11.38 -7.52 4.84
N ASP A 19 10.80 -6.44 5.34
CA ASP A 19 11.42 -5.62 6.37
C ASP A 19 11.31 -6.21 7.78
N ARG A 20 12.23 -5.72 8.61
CA ARG A 20 12.11 -5.80 10.06
C ARG A 20 11.61 -4.46 10.61
N VAL A 21 11.02 -4.50 11.78
CA VAL A 21 10.62 -3.28 12.50
C VAL A 21 11.87 -2.50 12.86
N ASP A 22 11.91 -1.25 12.44
CA ASP A 22 12.98 -0.30 12.74
C ASP A 22 12.45 0.81 13.66
N VAL A 23 13.34 1.36 14.51
CA VAL A 23 13.00 2.44 15.43
C VAL A 23 12.41 3.66 14.69
N THR A 24 12.87 3.92 13.46
CA THR A 24 12.37 5.01 12.61
C THR A 24 10.97 4.77 12.07
N ASN A 25 10.41 3.57 12.24
CA ASN A 25 9.05 3.25 11.82
C ASN A 25 7.99 3.63 12.88
N ILE A 26 8.39 3.76 14.15
CA ILE A 26 7.49 3.92 15.31
C ILE A 26 6.62 5.17 15.15
N ASN A 27 7.13 6.22 14.54
CA ASN A 27 6.42 7.49 14.36
C ASN A 27 5.22 7.41 13.41
N ARG A 28 5.08 6.31 12.59
CA ARG A 28 4.03 6.24 11.57
C ARG A 28 3.48 4.85 11.27
N GLN A 29 4.17 3.78 11.61
CA GLN A 29 3.73 2.41 11.32
C GLN A 29 3.09 1.77 12.55
N LEU A 30 1.81 1.46 12.49
CA LEU A 30 1.03 0.91 13.62
C LEU A 30 1.48 -0.48 14.09
N VAL A 31 2.34 -1.15 13.34
CA VAL A 31 2.97 -2.42 13.73
C VAL A 31 4.23 -2.22 14.56
N ALA A 32 4.81 -1.01 14.53
CA ALA A 32 6.11 -0.72 15.14
C ALA A 32 5.97 -0.18 16.56
N PHE A 33 6.63 -0.84 17.51
CA PHE A 33 6.73 -0.49 18.93
C PHE A 33 8.18 -0.65 19.39
N GLN A 34 8.56 0.00 20.48
CA GLN A 34 9.89 -0.19 21.10
C GLN A 34 10.18 -1.67 21.41
N SER A 35 9.15 -2.39 21.86
CA SER A 35 9.25 -3.81 22.28
C SER A 35 9.46 -4.79 21.13
N ASN A 36 9.26 -4.37 19.87
CA ASN A 36 9.37 -5.26 18.71
C ASN A 36 10.38 -4.79 17.65
N VAL A 37 11.20 -3.78 17.93
CA VAL A 37 12.32 -3.38 17.07
C VAL A 37 13.22 -4.60 16.77
N GLY A 38 13.58 -4.77 15.49
CA GLY A 38 14.35 -5.90 14.98
C GLY A 38 13.53 -7.13 14.59
N LYS A 39 12.26 -7.25 15.03
CA LYS A 39 11.40 -8.38 14.65
C LYS A 39 10.88 -8.22 13.21
N VAL A 40 10.55 -9.35 12.59
CA VAL A 40 10.02 -9.39 11.21
C VAL A 40 8.63 -8.75 11.16
N LYS A 41 8.42 -7.78 10.25
CA LYS A 41 7.16 -7.02 10.18
C LYS A 41 5.94 -7.90 9.93
N VAL A 42 6.02 -8.86 9.00
CA VAL A 42 4.89 -9.74 8.69
C VAL A 42 4.52 -10.66 9.86
N ASP A 43 5.51 -11.05 10.70
CA ASP A 43 5.25 -11.86 11.89
C ASP A 43 4.55 -11.06 12.99
N GLU A 44 5.00 -9.83 13.22
CA GLU A 44 4.36 -8.93 14.19
C GLU A 44 2.96 -8.51 13.73
N MET A 45 2.78 -8.31 12.43
CA MET A 45 1.47 -8.04 11.87
C MET A 45 0.54 -9.25 12.02
N GLU A 46 0.99 -10.47 11.74
CA GLU A 46 0.20 -11.70 11.95
C GLU A 46 -0.33 -11.81 13.38
N LYS A 47 0.53 -11.61 14.39
CA LYS A 47 0.13 -11.64 15.81
C LYS A 47 -1.01 -10.65 16.06
N LYS A 48 -0.83 -9.42 15.61
CA LYS A 48 -1.81 -8.35 15.78
C LYS A 48 -3.14 -8.65 15.07
N LEU A 49 -3.09 -9.21 13.86
CA LEU A 49 -4.29 -9.52 13.10
C LEU A 49 -5.07 -10.69 13.69
N LYS A 50 -4.37 -11.72 14.20
CA LYS A 50 -5.00 -12.85 14.92
C LYS A 50 -5.63 -12.42 16.24
N ASP A 51 -5.07 -11.43 16.91
CA ASP A 51 -5.64 -10.86 18.13
C ASP A 51 -6.90 -10.03 17.84
N ILE A 52 -7.01 -9.42 16.65
CA ILE A 52 -8.21 -8.72 16.20
C ILE A 52 -9.29 -9.70 15.73
N ASN A 53 -8.91 -10.74 14.98
CA ASN A 53 -9.81 -11.77 14.44
C ASN A 53 -9.11 -13.11 14.40
N SER A 54 -9.47 -14.00 15.34
CA SER A 54 -8.90 -15.36 15.44
C SER A 54 -9.21 -16.26 14.23
N ASN A 55 -10.25 -15.93 13.44
CA ASN A 55 -10.69 -16.72 12.28
C ASN A 55 -10.01 -16.26 10.97
N ILE A 56 -9.05 -15.32 11.03
CA ILE A 56 -8.37 -14.83 9.83
C ILE A 56 -7.59 -15.95 9.14
N LYS A 57 -7.77 -16.08 7.84
CA LYS A 57 -6.97 -16.92 6.96
C LYS A 57 -5.87 -16.08 6.36
N LEU A 58 -4.74 -16.04 7.05
CA LEU A 58 -3.60 -15.19 6.69
C LEU A 58 -2.48 -16.03 6.07
N LYS A 59 -2.08 -15.67 4.86
CA LYS A 59 -0.83 -16.09 4.24
C LYS A 59 0.17 -14.93 4.32
N LYS A 60 1.42 -15.22 4.66
CA LYS A 60 2.47 -14.20 4.76
C LYS A 60 3.73 -14.62 4.02
N TYR A 61 4.42 -13.63 3.46
CA TYR A 61 5.71 -13.80 2.84
C TYR A 61 6.69 -12.78 3.40
N MET A 62 7.78 -13.24 3.99
CA MET A 62 8.93 -12.41 4.29
C MET A 62 9.82 -12.35 3.06
N ALA A 63 9.42 -11.56 2.06
CA ALA A 63 10.10 -11.49 0.77
C ALA A 63 10.00 -10.09 0.18
N LYS A 64 11.06 -9.67 -0.53
CA LYS A 64 11.05 -8.48 -1.36
C LYS A 64 10.44 -8.87 -2.72
N LEU A 65 9.34 -8.19 -3.09
CA LEU A 65 8.76 -8.36 -4.41
C LEU A 65 9.61 -7.64 -5.45
N THR A 66 9.93 -8.33 -6.53
CA THR A 66 10.71 -7.81 -7.69
C THR A 66 10.10 -8.32 -8.99
N SER A 67 10.55 -7.81 -10.14
CA SER A 67 10.19 -8.36 -11.46
C SER A 67 10.54 -9.84 -11.61
N ASP A 68 11.61 -10.28 -10.97
CA ASP A 68 12.18 -11.62 -11.18
C ASP A 68 11.43 -12.71 -10.40
N ASN A 69 10.77 -12.34 -9.27
CA ASN A 69 10.07 -13.29 -8.42
C ASN A 69 8.55 -13.06 -8.34
N ILE A 70 8.00 -12.16 -9.13
CA ILE A 70 6.59 -11.77 -9.04
C ILE A 70 5.63 -12.95 -9.30
N ASP A 71 6.03 -13.92 -10.11
CA ASP A 71 5.22 -15.10 -10.42
C ASP A 71 5.10 -16.06 -9.24
N GLU A 72 6.03 -16.03 -8.28
CA GLU A 72 5.99 -16.86 -7.07
C GLU A 72 4.80 -16.51 -6.15
N PHE A 73 4.25 -15.30 -6.29
CA PHE A 73 3.14 -14.82 -5.46
C PHE A 73 1.77 -15.25 -5.98
N ASN A 74 1.68 -15.94 -7.14
CA ASN A 74 0.43 -16.43 -7.72
C ASN A 74 -0.70 -15.38 -7.76
N LEU A 75 -0.40 -14.22 -8.34
CA LEU A 75 -1.29 -13.05 -8.34
C LEU A 75 -2.65 -13.32 -8.97
N SER A 76 -2.76 -14.31 -9.87
CA SER A 76 -4.01 -14.73 -10.50
C SER A 76 -5.05 -15.25 -9.51
N SER A 77 -4.62 -15.76 -8.35
CA SER A 77 -5.51 -16.31 -7.32
C SER A 77 -6.21 -15.28 -6.43
N TYR A 78 -5.84 -13.99 -6.55
CA TYR A 78 -6.42 -12.91 -5.72
C TYR A 78 -7.49 -12.13 -6.50
N ASP A 79 -8.56 -11.74 -5.80
CA ASP A 79 -9.62 -10.88 -6.34
C ASP A 79 -9.19 -9.41 -6.37
N ILE A 80 -8.40 -9.00 -5.39
CA ILE A 80 -7.92 -7.62 -5.21
C ILE A 80 -6.43 -7.63 -4.86
N ILE A 81 -5.67 -6.86 -5.61
CA ILE A 81 -4.26 -6.59 -5.33
C ILE A 81 -4.15 -5.17 -4.76
N VAL A 82 -3.37 -5.02 -3.69
CA VAL A 82 -3.14 -3.71 -3.07
C VAL A 82 -1.65 -3.44 -3.00
N ASP A 83 -1.25 -2.35 -3.60
CA ASP A 83 0.14 -1.93 -3.67
C ASP A 83 0.40 -0.78 -2.70
N CYS A 84 1.16 -1.07 -1.65
CA CYS A 84 1.70 -0.10 -0.69
C CYS A 84 3.24 -0.07 -0.69
N ILE A 85 3.87 -0.52 -1.78
CA ILE A 85 5.32 -0.61 -1.93
C ILE A 85 5.89 0.80 -2.16
N ASP A 86 7.06 1.10 -1.60
CA ASP A 86 7.79 2.35 -1.82
C ASP A 86 8.80 2.26 -2.97
N ASP A 87 9.32 1.06 -3.28
CA ASP A 87 10.19 0.82 -4.43
C ASP A 87 9.42 0.95 -5.74
N LEU A 88 9.82 1.93 -6.56
CA LEU A 88 9.15 2.23 -7.82
C LEU A 88 9.28 1.11 -8.86
N ASN A 89 10.35 0.33 -8.84
CA ASN A 89 10.54 -0.78 -9.79
C ASN A 89 9.63 -1.95 -9.44
N ALA A 90 9.57 -2.31 -8.16
CA ALA A 90 8.65 -3.32 -7.66
C ALA A 90 7.17 -2.92 -7.90
N LYS A 91 6.84 -1.65 -7.65
CA LYS A 91 5.51 -1.08 -7.93
C LYS A 91 5.12 -1.20 -9.40
N LYS A 92 6.03 -0.83 -10.32
CA LYS A 92 5.81 -0.96 -11.77
C LYS A 92 5.63 -2.42 -12.20
N ALA A 93 6.46 -3.34 -11.68
CA ALA A 93 6.35 -4.77 -11.95
C ALA A 93 4.98 -5.30 -11.53
N LEU A 94 4.54 -4.95 -10.31
CA LEU A 94 3.23 -5.36 -9.79
C LEU A 94 2.06 -4.81 -10.62
N ILE A 95 2.13 -3.55 -11.04
CA ILE A 95 1.12 -2.92 -11.91
C ILE A 95 1.05 -3.63 -13.27
N SER A 96 2.21 -3.90 -13.90
CA SER A 96 2.24 -4.60 -15.19
C SER A 96 1.69 -6.01 -15.09
N LYS A 97 2.07 -6.75 -14.04
CA LYS A 97 1.58 -8.11 -13.84
C LYS A 97 0.08 -8.15 -13.55
N ALA A 98 -0.43 -7.22 -12.74
CA ALA A 98 -1.86 -7.10 -12.50
C ALA A 98 -2.64 -6.78 -13.78
N ASN A 99 -2.11 -5.89 -14.63
CA ASN A 99 -2.71 -5.55 -15.92
C ASN A 99 -2.66 -6.74 -16.91
N GLU A 100 -1.56 -7.49 -16.96
CA GLU A 100 -1.42 -8.71 -17.77
C GLU A 100 -2.48 -9.76 -17.39
N LEU A 101 -2.74 -9.91 -16.09
CA LEU A 101 -3.69 -10.89 -15.52
C LEU A 101 -5.14 -10.36 -15.46
N ASP A 102 -5.41 -9.15 -15.97
CA ASP A 102 -6.70 -8.45 -15.85
C ASP A 102 -7.23 -8.40 -14.40
N LYS A 103 -6.32 -8.14 -13.44
CA LYS A 103 -6.65 -8.06 -12.02
C LYS A 103 -6.83 -6.62 -11.56
N TYR A 104 -7.83 -6.43 -10.70
CA TYR A 104 -7.98 -5.15 -10.03
C TYR A 104 -6.82 -4.89 -9.08
N ILE A 105 -6.18 -3.74 -9.26
CA ILE A 105 -5.13 -3.25 -8.39
C ILE A 105 -5.41 -1.83 -7.91
N LEU A 106 -5.20 -1.58 -6.62
CA LEU A 106 -5.24 -0.25 -6.01
C LEU A 106 -3.86 0.12 -5.48
N CYS A 107 -3.29 1.20 -5.99
CA CYS A 107 -1.94 1.64 -5.62
C CYS A 107 -1.95 2.85 -4.68
N ALA A 108 -1.14 2.81 -3.62
CA ALA A 108 -0.81 3.96 -2.80
C ALA A 108 0.23 4.84 -3.50
N CYS A 109 -0.01 6.15 -3.56
CA CYS A 109 0.97 7.14 -3.99
C CYS A 109 1.76 7.74 -2.81
N GLY A 110 2.24 8.97 -2.91
CA GLY A 110 3.09 9.56 -1.89
C GLY A 110 2.34 10.07 -0.65
N ALA A 111 2.82 9.71 0.55
CA ALA A 111 2.35 10.26 1.82
C ALA A 111 3.44 11.06 2.58
N GLY A 112 4.69 10.96 2.13
CA GLY A 112 5.83 11.60 2.79
C GLY A 112 5.97 13.10 2.54
N ASN A 113 6.74 13.75 3.40
CA ASN A 113 7.02 15.19 3.37
C ASN A 113 5.77 16.09 3.44
N ARG A 114 4.72 15.62 4.12
CA ARG A 114 3.49 16.38 4.36
C ARG A 114 3.16 16.33 5.86
N TYR A 115 2.85 17.48 6.46
CA TYR A 115 2.60 17.58 7.92
C TYR A 115 1.80 18.81 8.33
N ALA A 116 1.67 19.81 7.45
CA ALA A 116 1.15 21.14 7.84
C ALA A 116 -0.37 21.30 7.68
N GLU A 117 -1.01 20.38 6.94
CA GLU A 117 -2.44 20.46 6.62
C GLU A 117 -3.19 19.25 7.13
N ILE A 118 -4.50 19.35 7.25
CA ILE A 118 -5.36 18.18 7.46
C ILE A 118 -5.24 17.27 6.23
N PRO A 119 -4.90 15.98 6.39
CA PRO A 119 -4.71 15.08 5.26
C PRO A 119 -5.98 14.94 4.44
N HIS A 120 -5.84 15.07 3.14
CA HIS A 120 -6.91 14.80 2.20
C HIS A 120 -6.41 13.88 1.09
N PHE A 121 -6.81 12.61 1.14
CA PHE A 121 -6.54 11.63 0.09
C PHE A 121 -7.81 11.28 -0.66
N GLU A 122 -7.67 11.00 -1.94
CA GLU A 122 -8.77 10.60 -2.82
C GLU A 122 -8.38 9.41 -3.70
N ILE A 123 -9.38 8.67 -4.15
CA ILE A 123 -9.20 7.62 -5.15
C ILE A 123 -9.48 8.21 -6.53
N ALA A 124 -8.55 8.00 -7.45
CA ALA A 124 -8.72 8.43 -8.83
C ALA A 124 -8.03 7.47 -9.80
N ASP A 125 -8.41 7.55 -11.06
CA ASP A 125 -7.63 6.97 -12.14
C ASP A 125 -6.30 7.72 -12.27
N ILE A 126 -5.22 7.00 -12.53
CA ILE A 126 -3.85 7.56 -12.62
C ILE A 126 -3.77 8.72 -13.63
N HIS A 127 -4.52 8.64 -14.73
CA HIS A 127 -4.51 9.67 -15.76
C HIS A 127 -5.22 10.97 -15.34
N LYS A 128 -6.00 10.95 -14.24
CA LYS A 128 -6.69 12.11 -13.66
C LYS A 128 -5.97 12.72 -12.47
N THR A 129 -4.81 12.18 -12.09
CA THR A 129 -4.04 12.65 -10.93
C THR A 129 -3.24 13.93 -11.22
N SER A 130 -2.92 14.69 -10.18
CA SER A 130 -2.09 15.91 -10.24
C SER A 130 -1.24 16.08 -8.98
N TYR A 131 -0.19 16.89 -9.05
CA TYR A 131 0.69 17.33 -7.95
C TYR A 131 1.45 16.25 -7.17
N ASP A 132 1.15 14.97 -7.32
CA ASP A 132 1.88 13.90 -6.64
C ASP A 132 3.05 13.40 -7.50
N PRO A 133 4.30 13.41 -7.00
CA PRO A 133 5.47 12.99 -7.76
C PRO A 133 5.45 11.50 -8.14
N ILE A 134 4.94 10.62 -7.25
CA ILE A 134 4.82 9.19 -7.53
C ILE A 134 3.76 8.95 -8.60
N ALA A 135 2.60 9.59 -8.47
CA ALA A 135 1.56 9.51 -9.49
C ALA A 135 2.05 10.03 -10.85
N LYS A 136 2.89 11.07 -10.89
CA LYS A 136 3.51 11.56 -12.15
C LYS A 136 4.36 10.46 -12.82
N ILE A 137 5.18 9.76 -12.04
CA ILE A 137 6.03 8.68 -12.55
C ILE A 137 5.18 7.51 -13.03
N LEU A 138 4.20 7.08 -12.24
CA LEU A 138 3.31 5.97 -12.61
C LEU A 138 2.44 6.30 -13.82
N ARG A 139 1.94 7.52 -13.94
CA ARG A 139 1.16 7.96 -15.12
C ARG A 139 1.99 7.88 -16.40
N LYS A 140 3.25 8.35 -16.37
CA LYS A 140 4.17 8.21 -17.49
C LYS A 140 4.35 6.74 -17.85
N TYR A 141 4.63 5.91 -16.85
CA TYR A 141 4.81 4.46 -17.02
C TYR A 141 3.56 3.79 -17.64
N CYS A 142 2.38 4.09 -17.12
CA CYS A 142 1.12 3.53 -17.65
C CYS A 142 0.90 3.95 -19.10
N THR A 143 1.19 5.20 -19.46
CA THR A 143 1.07 5.68 -20.84
C THR A 143 2.03 4.94 -21.78
N GLU A 144 3.30 4.80 -21.40
CA GLU A 144 4.34 4.11 -22.18
C GLU A 144 4.03 2.62 -22.37
N ASN A 145 3.39 1.98 -21.39
CA ASN A 145 3.05 0.55 -21.40
C ASN A 145 1.57 0.29 -21.80
N ARG A 146 0.84 1.29 -22.29
CA ARG A 146 -0.55 1.18 -22.74
C ARG A 146 -1.52 0.66 -21.68
N ILE A 147 -1.23 0.90 -20.41
CA ILE A 147 -2.12 0.58 -19.27
C ILE A 147 -3.19 1.67 -19.21
N LYS A 148 -4.42 1.31 -19.57
CA LYS A 148 -5.52 2.28 -19.74
C LYS A 148 -6.12 2.77 -18.43
N HIS A 149 -6.12 1.90 -17.42
CA HIS A 149 -6.75 2.17 -16.12
C HIS A 149 -5.87 1.67 -14.99
N LEU A 150 -5.64 2.54 -14.01
CA LEU A 150 -5.00 2.20 -12.75
C LEU A 150 -5.61 3.08 -11.66
N GLU A 151 -6.32 2.46 -10.71
CA GLU A 151 -6.78 3.22 -9.53
C GLU A 151 -5.64 3.46 -8.55
N VAL A 152 -5.56 4.70 -8.09
CA VAL A 152 -4.55 5.12 -7.11
C VAL A 152 -5.20 5.91 -5.98
N CYS A 153 -4.64 5.77 -4.78
CA CYS A 153 -4.90 6.66 -3.66
C CYS A 153 -3.80 7.71 -3.62
N TYR A 154 -4.15 8.98 -3.79
CA TYR A 154 -3.21 10.08 -3.87
C TYR A 154 -3.74 11.35 -3.21
N THR A 155 -2.91 12.36 -3.11
CA THR A 155 -3.32 13.68 -2.62
C THR A 155 -2.82 14.80 -3.52
N LYS A 156 -3.63 15.85 -3.65
CA LYS A 156 -3.25 17.11 -4.32
C LYS A 156 -2.44 18.05 -3.43
N GLN A 157 -2.33 17.73 -2.14
CA GLN A 157 -1.52 18.51 -1.21
C GLN A 157 -0.04 18.42 -1.59
N LYS A 158 0.61 19.56 -1.64
CA LYS A 158 2.03 19.63 -2.01
C LYS A 158 2.91 19.10 -0.89
N ALA A 159 3.92 18.32 -1.26
CA ALA A 159 4.96 17.93 -0.31
C ALA A 159 5.83 19.15 0.04
N THR A 160 6.16 19.27 1.32
CA THR A 160 7.14 20.28 1.77
C THR A 160 8.53 19.87 1.31
N LYS A 161 9.28 20.82 0.79
CA LYS A 161 10.69 20.60 0.45
C LYS A 161 11.54 20.78 1.71
N PHE A 162 12.31 19.76 2.03
CA PHE A 162 13.34 19.81 3.07
C PHE A 162 14.73 19.81 2.42
N ASP A 163 15.66 20.53 3.01
CA ASP A 163 17.06 20.48 2.61
C ASP A 163 17.78 19.27 3.24
N CYS A 164 17.17 18.09 3.09
CA CYS A 164 17.74 16.84 3.53
C CYS A 164 17.23 15.67 2.65
N LYS A 165 17.99 14.56 2.66
CA LYS A 165 17.64 13.35 1.91
C LYS A 165 16.59 12.47 2.62
N ILE A 166 16.25 12.79 3.88
CA ILE A 166 15.32 11.98 4.68
C ILE A 166 13.90 12.43 4.36
N VAL A 167 13.06 11.46 4.02
CA VAL A 167 11.62 11.68 3.82
C VAL A 167 10.96 11.78 5.19
N ALA A 168 10.52 12.99 5.55
CA ALA A 168 9.76 13.21 6.78
C ALA A 168 8.38 12.56 6.68
N SER A 169 7.90 12.01 7.78
CA SER A 169 6.58 11.40 7.85
C SER A 169 5.98 11.59 9.23
N VAL A 170 4.66 11.76 9.26
CA VAL A 170 3.85 11.82 10.49
C VAL A 170 2.67 10.86 10.33
N VAL A 171 2.25 10.24 11.45
CA VAL A 171 1.32 9.10 11.45
C VAL A 171 0.00 9.37 10.74
N TYR A 172 -0.56 10.57 10.86
CA TYR A 172 -1.91 10.86 10.35
C TYR A 172 -1.99 10.92 8.81
N TYR A 173 -0.89 11.15 8.06
CA TYR A 173 -0.91 11.07 6.60
C TYR A 173 -1.05 9.64 6.08
N PRO A 174 -0.14 8.69 6.38
CA PRO A 174 -0.30 7.31 5.93
C PRO A 174 -1.52 6.61 6.54
N VAL A 175 -1.97 7.00 7.73
CA VAL A 175 -3.20 6.46 8.32
C VAL A 175 -4.43 6.95 7.55
N ASN A 176 -4.53 8.23 7.22
CA ASN A 176 -5.64 8.75 6.40
C ASN A 176 -5.67 8.10 5.01
N MET A 177 -4.53 7.98 4.33
CA MET A 177 -4.44 7.22 3.06
C MET A 177 -4.95 5.79 3.24
N ALA A 178 -4.52 5.10 4.30
CA ALA A 178 -4.92 3.73 4.57
C ALA A 178 -6.44 3.59 4.85
N THR A 179 -7.07 4.55 5.51
CA THR A 179 -8.53 4.55 5.72
C THR A 179 -9.31 4.76 4.42
N VAL A 180 -8.86 5.67 3.56
CA VAL A 180 -9.47 5.90 2.23
C VAL A 180 -9.34 4.64 1.35
N MET A 181 -8.16 4.01 1.33
CA MET A 181 -7.94 2.76 0.60
C MET A 181 -8.80 1.62 1.15
N CYS A 182 -8.89 1.49 2.47
CA CYS A 182 -9.75 0.50 3.11
C CYS A 182 -11.21 0.66 2.67
N ALA A 183 -11.75 1.86 2.75
CA ALA A 183 -13.13 2.14 2.32
C ALA A 183 -13.34 1.78 0.85
N ARG A 184 -12.38 2.09 -0.04
CA ARG A 184 -12.46 1.73 -1.47
C ARG A 184 -12.47 0.22 -1.68
N ILE A 185 -11.61 -0.52 -0.98
CA ILE A 185 -11.51 -1.98 -1.07
C ILE A 185 -12.80 -2.64 -0.57
N ILE A 186 -13.30 -2.25 0.60
CA ILE A 186 -14.55 -2.78 1.15
C ILE A 186 -15.72 -2.51 0.21
N ASN A 187 -15.84 -1.29 -0.33
CA ASN A 187 -16.86 -0.97 -1.33
C ASN A 187 -16.75 -1.81 -2.61
N LYS A 188 -15.53 -2.15 -3.03
CA LYS A 188 -15.31 -3.04 -4.19
C LYS A 188 -15.77 -4.46 -3.89
N ILE A 189 -15.47 -4.99 -2.72
CA ILE A 189 -15.90 -6.32 -2.27
C ILE A 189 -17.43 -6.40 -2.23
N LEU A 190 -18.08 -5.42 -1.60
CA LEU A 190 -19.54 -5.39 -1.45
C LEU A 190 -20.31 -5.25 -2.77
N LYS A 191 -19.71 -4.67 -3.80
CA LYS A 191 -20.34 -4.53 -5.12
C LYS A 191 -20.16 -5.75 -6.03
N ASN A 192 -19.24 -6.64 -5.70
CA ASN A 192 -18.99 -7.87 -6.45
C ASN A 192 -19.73 -9.08 -5.85
N ASN A 193 -20.41 -8.90 -4.70
CA ASN A 193 -21.33 -9.84 -4.08
C ASN A 193 -22.80 -9.44 -4.38
#